data_30964712b694ba50bb0c7af011281319
#
_entry.id   30964712b694ba50bb0c7af011281319
#
_cell.length_a   1.000
_cell.length_b   1.000
_cell.length_c   1.000
_cell.angle_alpha   90.00
_cell.angle_beta   90.00
_cell.angle_gamma   90.00
#
_symmetry.space_group_name_H-M   'P 1'
#
loop_
_entity.id
_entity.type
_entity.pdbx_description
1 polymer ?
#
loop_
_entity_poly.entity_id
_entity_poly.type
_entity_poly.pdbx_seq_one_letter_code
_entity_poly.pdbx_strand_id
1 'polypeptide(L)'
;MSLRLKFLLNTSKKYVKGENMITKLEMLVDTAKQGKTMKLVVAAAHDEDVLGAICKAAIDKIIDPILVGDKNEILAIADRQGLEISNYEIHDITDLYEAAKFSVKLVSEGKGDFLMKGLIDTAILLKAVLDKEYGLRTDRLLSHVMIYEVPHYHKLIYLTDGGMNIEPSFDEKVKITENAIDACKALGNKVVKVAAIAAKEKVSEKMPTTVDARKLQELCEQGHFGPNAIVEGPLALDLAISKDAAAIKKFKSEVSGDVDILLVPTIEVGNGI
;
A
#
# COMPACT_ATOMS: atom_id res chain seq x y z
N MET A 1 4.72 -9.77 -15.86
CA MET A 1 3.78 -8.73 -15.34
C MET A 1 2.38 -9.28 -15.47
N SER A 2 1.73 -9.65 -14.34
CA SER A 2 0.40 -10.28 -14.34
C SER A 2 -0.63 -9.33 -14.96
N LEU A 3 -1.67 -9.87 -15.62
CA LEU A 3 -2.74 -9.09 -16.24
C LEU A 3 -3.36 -8.05 -15.28
N ARG A 4 -3.32 -8.30 -13.98
CA ARG A 4 -3.88 -7.47 -12.90
C ARG A 4 -2.98 -6.29 -12.53
N LEU A 5 -1.68 -6.48 -12.50
CA LEU A 5 -0.74 -5.36 -12.34
C LEU A 5 -0.73 -4.49 -13.61
N LYS A 6 -0.86 -5.09 -14.81
CA LYS A 6 -1.09 -4.35 -16.05
C LYS A 6 -2.37 -3.53 -16.03
N PHE A 7 -3.43 -4.03 -15.38
CA PHE A 7 -4.69 -3.30 -15.27
C PHE A 7 -4.54 -2.11 -14.31
N LEU A 8 -3.90 -2.29 -13.15
CA LEU A 8 -3.58 -1.21 -12.22
C LEU A 8 -2.60 -0.20 -12.84
N LEU A 9 -1.55 -0.65 -13.51
CA LEU A 9 -0.59 0.22 -14.20
C LEU A 9 -1.16 0.87 -15.47
N ASN A 10 -2.06 0.20 -16.21
CA ASN A 10 -2.77 0.82 -17.33
C ASN A 10 -3.85 1.78 -16.87
N THR A 11 -4.51 1.51 -15.75
CA THR A 11 -5.43 2.47 -15.15
C THR A 11 -4.66 3.66 -14.58
N SER A 12 -3.53 3.44 -13.87
CA SER A 12 -2.70 4.54 -13.38
C SER A 12 -2.17 5.43 -14.51
N LYS A 13 -1.79 4.88 -15.68
CA LYS A 13 -1.47 5.68 -16.88
C LYS A 13 -2.66 6.50 -17.44
N LYS A 14 -3.89 6.10 -17.14
CA LYS A 14 -5.10 6.85 -17.49
C LYS A 14 -5.54 7.84 -16.40
N TYR A 15 -5.20 7.56 -15.13
CA TYR A 15 -5.66 8.35 -13.99
C TYR A 15 -4.74 9.52 -13.65
N VAL A 16 -3.43 9.39 -13.87
CA VAL A 16 -2.48 10.49 -13.68
C VAL A 16 -2.32 11.24 -15.01
N LYS A 17 -3.35 11.95 -15.46
CA LYS A 17 -3.25 12.98 -16.50
C LYS A 17 -2.76 14.33 -15.95
N GLY A 18 -2.36 14.39 -14.68
CA GLY A 18 -1.71 15.56 -14.08
C GLY A 18 -0.20 15.41 -14.19
N GLU A 19 0.46 16.41 -14.76
CA GLU A 19 1.94 16.49 -14.79
C GLU A 19 2.56 16.66 -13.40
N ASN A 20 1.75 16.73 -12.34
CA ASN A 20 2.15 17.05 -10.98
C ASN A 20 2.09 15.81 -10.07
N MET A 21 3.17 15.63 -9.30
CA MET A 21 3.27 14.64 -8.23
C MET A 21 2.18 14.88 -7.16
N ILE A 22 1.55 13.83 -6.68
CA ILE A 22 0.59 13.89 -5.56
C ILE A 22 1.40 14.06 -4.27
N THR A 23 1.21 15.20 -3.59
CA THR A 23 1.94 15.55 -2.37
C THR A 23 1.09 15.58 -1.11
N LYS A 24 -0.23 15.46 -1.25
CA LYS A 24 -1.22 15.45 -0.15
C LYS A 24 -2.28 14.39 -0.35
N LEU A 25 -2.84 13.86 0.73
CA LEU A 25 -3.92 12.87 0.68
C LEU A 25 -5.18 13.42 0.01
N GLU A 26 -5.49 14.71 0.19
CA GLU A 26 -6.61 15.37 -0.48
C GLU A 26 -6.48 15.30 -2.01
N MET A 27 -5.28 15.57 -2.55
CA MET A 27 -5.01 15.44 -4.00
C MET A 27 -5.22 14.02 -4.51
N LEU A 28 -4.93 13.01 -3.66
CA LEU A 28 -5.19 11.61 -3.99
C LEU A 28 -6.68 11.35 -4.16
N VAL A 29 -7.50 11.83 -3.20
CA VAL A 29 -8.97 11.74 -3.24
C VAL A 29 -9.53 12.46 -4.47
N ASP A 30 -9.07 13.68 -4.74
CA ASP A 30 -9.52 14.46 -5.90
C ASP A 30 -9.17 13.77 -7.23
N THR A 31 -7.98 13.17 -7.30
CA THR A 31 -7.57 12.38 -8.46
C THR A 31 -8.46 11.14 -8.64
N ALA A 32 -8.79 10.45 -7.53
CA ALA A 32 -9.68 9.30 -7.57
C ALA A 32 -11.10 9.66 -8.03
N LYS A 33 -11.65 10.82 -7.59
CA LYS A 33 -12.96 11.34 -8.03
C LYS A 33 -13.03 11.64 -9.54
N GLN A 34 -11.92 11.99 -10.14
CA GLN A 34 -11.82 12.26 -11.60
C GLN A 34 -11.60 10.98 -12.41
N GLY A 35 -11.31 9.88 -11.75
CA GLY A 35 -11.04 8.59 -12.35
C GLY A 35 -12.30 7.82 -12.76
N LYS A 36 -12.08 6.58 -13.23
CA LYS A 36 -13.18 5.64 -13.45
C LYS A 36 -13.62 5.08 -12.09
N THR A 37 -14.93 5.05 -11.84
CA THR A 37 -15.49 4.35 -10.68
C THR A 37 -15.06 2.88 -10.70
N MET A 38 -14.47 2.39 -9.61
CA MET A 38 -13.90 1.05 -9.47
C MET A 38 -14.82 0.17 -8.63
N LYS A 39 -15.00 -1.10 -9.00
CA LYS A 39 -15.76 -2.06 -8.20
C LYS A 39 -14.95 -2.54 -7.00
N LEU A 40 -15.39 -2.16 -5.80
CA LEU A 40 -14.79 -2.56 -4.53
C LEU A 40 -15.55 -3.75 -3.94
N VAL A 41 -14.90 -4.89 -3.80
CA VAL A 41 -15.46 -6.03 -3.05
C VAL A 41 -15.04 -5.95 -1.59
N VAL A 42 -16.01 -5.96 -0.68
CA VAL A 42 -15.78 -5.85 0.76
C VAL A 42 -16.08 -7.17 1.44
N ALA A 43 -15.06 -7.83 1.98
CA ALA A 43 -15.19 -9.08 2.71
C ALA A 43 -15.59 -8.83 4.16
N ALA A 44 -16.73 -9.39 4.63
CA ALA A 44 -17.33 -9.17 5.93
C ALA A 44 -17.65 -7.68 6.19
N ALA A 45 -18.58 -7.14 5.40
CA ALA A 45 -18.90 -5.71 5.36
C ALA A 45 -19.73 -5.20 6.55
N HIS A 46 -20.13 -6.05 7.51
CA HIS A 46 -20.94 -5.73 8.68
C HIS A 46 -20.12 -5.03 9.80
N ASP A 47 -19.63 -3.84 9.50
CA ASP A 47 -18.86 -2.97 10.39
C ASP A 47 -19.26 -1.51 10.16
N GLU A 48 -19.45 -0.74 11.24
CA GLU A 48 -19.97 0.62 11.19
C GLU A 48 -19.03 1.59 10.47
N ASP A 49 -17.74 1.54 10.80
CA ASP A 49 -16.73 2.43 10.22
C ASP A 49 -16.50 2.09 8.74
N VAL A 50 -16.47 0.79 8.43
CA VAL A 50 -16.29 0.29 7.05
C VAL A 50 -17.47 0.73 6.18
N LEU A 51 -18.73 0.52 6.61
CA LEU A 51 -19.89 0.93 5.84
C LEU A 51 -19.98 2.45 5.66
N GLY A 52 -19.68 3.24 6.70
CA GLY A 52 -19.64 4.69 6.61
C GLY A 52 -18.62 5.18 5.59
N ALA A 53 -17.40 4.62 5.60
CA ALA A 53 -16.36 4.97 4.65
C ALA A 53 -16.71 4.57 3.21
N ILE A 54 -17.30 3.39 3.01
CA ILE A 54 -17.74 2.88 1.71
C ILE A 54 -18.82 3.76 1.12
N CYS A 55 -19.86 4.10 1.90
CA CYS A 55 -20.95 4.97 1.44
C CYS A 55 -20.42 6.34 1.01
N LYS A 56 -19.50 6.93 1.78
CA LYS A 56 -18.88 8.21 1.42
C LYS A 56 -18.11 8.11 0.10
N ALA A 57 -17.30 7.06 -0.09
CA ALA A 57 -16.55 6.86 -1.31
C ALA A 57 -17.44 6.56 -2.53
N ALA A 58 -18.59 5.89 -2.31
CA ALA A 58 -19.57 5.63 -3.37
C ALA A 58 -20.34 6.89 -3.79
N ILE A 59 -20.74 7.75 -2.82
CA ILE A 59 -21.34 9.06 -3.10
C ILE A 59 -20.38 9.93 -3.93
N ASP A 60 -19.10 9.89 -3.60
CA ASP A 60 -18.04 10.58 -4.33
C ASP A 60 -17.71 9.91 -5.70
N LYS A 61 -18.40 8.83 -6.07
CA LYS A 61 -18.20 8.05 -7.32
C LYS A 61 -16.80 7.48 -7.50
N ILE A 62 -16.07 7.31 -6.42
CA ILE A 62 -14.76 6.67 -6.42
C ILE A 62 -14.92 5.16 -6.60
N ILE A 63 -15.91 4.56 -5.90
CA ILE A 63 -16.17 3.14 -5.91
C ILE A 63 -17.63 2.80 -6.23
N ASP A 64 -17.82 1.58 -6.75
CA ASP A 64 -19.09 0.85 -6.84
C ASP A 64 -18.96 -0.38 -5.92
N PRO A 65 -19.61 -0.37 -4.71
CA PRO A 65 -19.35 -1.39 -3.71
C PRO A 65 -20.12 -2.68 -3.97
N ILE A 66 -19.46 -3.82 -3.71
CA ILE A 66 -20.04 -5.15 -3.62
C ILE A 66 -19.80 -5.64 -2.19
N LEU A 67 -20.87 -5.75 -1.40
CA LEU A 67 -20.82 -6.09 0.02
C LEU A 67 -21.01 -7.60 0.20
N VAL A 68 -20.11 -8.25 0.94
CA VAL A 68 -20.20 -9.67 1.30
C VAL A 68 -20.19 -9.79 2.81
N GLY A 69 -21.16 -10.50 3.40
CA GLY A 69 -21.25 -10.66 4.85
C GLY A 69 -22.66 -10.97 5.33
N ASP A 70 -22.92 -10.84 6.62
CA ASP A 70 -24.26 -10.96 7.18
C ASP A 70 -25.13 -9.81 6.71
N LYS A 71 -26.07 -10.11 5.80
CA LYS A 71 -26.95 -9.12 5.21
C LYS A 71 -27.84 -8.42 6.24
N ASN A 72 -28.30 -9.14 7.25
CA ASN A 72 -29.18 -8.56 8.27
C ASN A 72 -28.39 -7.55 9.13
N GLU A 73 -27.18 -7.87 9.51
CA GLU A 73 -26.30 -6.95 10.24
C GLU A 73 -25.91 -5.74 9.38
N ILE A 74 -25.56 -5.94 8.11
CA ILE A 74 -25.27 -4.84 7.16
C ILE A 74 -26.44 -3.87 7.07
N LEU A 75 -27.68 -4.39 6.88
CA LEU A 75 -28.88 -3.55 6.80
C LEU A 75 -29.19 -2.85 8.13
N ALA A 76 -29.04 -3.54 9.26
CA ALA A 76 -29.25 -2.96 10.58
C ALA A 76 -28.26 -1.82 10.90
N ILE A 77 -26.98 -1.96 10.50
CA ILE A 77 -25.98 -0.90 10.64
C ILE A 77 -26.33 0.29 9.74
N ALA A 78 -26.71 0.03 8.50
CA ALA A 78 -27.08 1.08 7.55
C ALA A 78 -28.29 1.89 8.05
N ASP A 79 -29.32 1.23 8.59
CA ASP A 79 -30.50 1.89 9.18
C ASP A 79 -30.09 2.76 10.38
N ARG A 80 -29.31 2.21 11.32
CA ARG A 80 -28.85 2.97 12.50
C ARG A 80 -28.05 4.22 12.15
N GLN A 81 -27.26 4.15 11.08
CA GLN A 81 -26.39 5.26 10.63
C GLN A 81 -27.05 6.15 9.57
N GLY A 82 -28.27 5.83 9.11
CA GLY A 82 -28.95 6.55 8.03
C GLY A 82 -28.22 6.47 6.69
N LEU A 83 -27.56 5.32 6.40
CA LEU A 83 -26.82 5.11 5.16
C LEU A 83 -27.74 4.54 4.08
N GLU A 84 -27.70 5.13 2.89
CA GLU A 84 -28.47 4.63 1.74
C GLU A 84 -27.65 3.60 0.97
N ILE A 85 -28.02 2.33 1.10
CA ILE A 85 -27.33 1.18 0.48
C ILE A 85 -28.24 0.31 -0.39
N SER A 86 -29.49 0.77 -0.67
CA SER A 86 -30.49 -0.01 -1.42
C SER A 86 -30.01 -0.40 -2.84
N ASN A 87 -29.11 0.39 -3.42
CA ASN A 87 -28.56 0.16 -4.75
C ASN A 87 -27.27 -0.67 -4.76
N TYR A 88 -26.77 -1.10 -3.58
CA TYR A 88 -25.54 -1.89 -3.52
C TYR A 88 -25.81 -3.38 -3.71
N GLU A 89 -24.92 -4.05 -4.40
CA GLU A 89 -24.91 -5.51 -4.51
C GLU A 89 -24.49 -6.11 -3.16
N ILE A 90 -25.38 -6.93 -2.54
CA ILE A 90 -25.12 -7.56 -1.24
C ILE A 90 -25.23 -9.07 -1.38
N HIS A 91 -24.16 -9.78 -1.01
CA HIS A 91 -24.13 -11.24 -0.91
C HIS A 91 -24.21 -11.66 0.55
N ASP A 92 -25.30 -12.37 0.91
CA ASP A 92 -25.55 -12.87 2.26
C ASP A 92 -24.72 -14.12 2.54
N ILE A 93 -23.56 -13.93 3.19
CA ILE A 93 -22.63 -15.00 3.55
C ILE A 93 -22.10 -14.72 4.96
N THR A 94 -22.63 -15.44 5.96
CA THR A 94 -22.31 -15.22 7.37
C THR A 94 -21.03 -15.89 7.83
N ASP A 95 -20.65 -17.01 7.20
CA ASP A 95 -19.37 -17.68 7.50
C ASP A 95 -18.20 -16.87 6.95
N LEU A 96 -17.26 -16.48 7.83
CA LEU A 96 -16.14 -15.61 7.48
C LEU A 96 -15.16 -16.23 6.49
N TYR A 97 -14.98 -17.56 6.51
CA TYR A 97 -14.10 -18.25 5.55
C TYR A 97 -14.73 -18.27 4.16
N GLU A 98 -16.02 -18.58 4.08
CA GLU A 98 -16.76 -18.55 2.80
C GLU A 98 -16.91 -17.12 2.29
N ALA A 99 -17.13 -16.13 3.15
CA ALA A 99 -17.17 -14.71 2.77
C ALA A 99 -15.83 -14.24 2.19
N ALA A 100 -14.71 -14.61 2.83
CA ALA A 100 -13.37 -14.30 2.30
C ALA A 100 -13.14 -14.97 0.95
N LYS A 101 -13.44 -16.27 0.83
CA LYS A 101 -13.28 -17.04 -0.41
C LYS A 101 -14.12 -16.48 -1.55
N PHE A 102 -15.39 -16.18 -1.29
CA PHE A 102 -16.30 -15.61 -2.27
C PHE A 102 -15.84 -14.23 -2.74
N SER A 103 -15.46 -13.36 -1.82
CA SER A 103 -14.93 -12.03 -2.11
C SER A 103 -13.68 -12.08 -2.97
N VAL A 104 -12.75 -12.97 -2.65
CA VAL A 104 -11.52 -13.18 -3.43
C VAL A 104 -11.85 -13.70 -4.83
N LYS A 105 -12.80 -14.64 -4.97
CA LYS A 105 -13.25 -15.14 -6.27
C LYS A 105 -13.85 -14.03 -7.14
N LEU A 106 -14.69 -13.16 -6.60
CA LEU A 106 -15.23 -12.04 -7.37
C LEU A 106 -14.12 -11.19 -8.00
N VAL A 107 -13.07 -10.88 -7.24
CA VAL A 107 -11.90 -10.15 -7.77
C VAL A 107 -11.10 -11.01 -8.74
N SER A 108 -10.91 -12.30 -8.42
CA SER A 108 -10.19 -13.25 -9.26
C SER A 108 -10.82 -13.44 -10.64
N GLU A 109 -12.13 -13.44 -10.71
CA GLU A 109 -12.94 -13.59 -11.93
C GLU A 109 -13.14 -12.25 -12.67
N GLY A 110 -12.63 -11.14 -12.15
CA GLY A 110 -12.77 -9.82 -12.77
C GLY A 110 -14.13 -9.15 -12.58
N LYS A 111 -14.96 -9.67 -11.66
CA LYS A 111 -16.25 -9.08 -11.27
C LYS A 111 -16.06 -7.91 -10.29
N GLY A 112 -14.92 -7.87 -9.56
CA GLY A 112 -14.46 -6.77 -8.74
C GLY A 112 -13.07 -6.32 -9.18
N ASP A 113 -12.76 -5.03 -9.02
CA ASP A 113 -11.46 -4.47 -9.37
C ASP A 113 -10.43 -4.63 -8.24
N PHE A 114 -10.87 -4.53 -6.97
CA PHE A 114 -10.03 -4.70 -5.80
C PHE A 114 -10.82 -5.16 -4.57
N LEU A 115 -10.09 -5.60 -3.54
CA LEU A 115 -10.63 -6.21 -2.33
C LEU A 115 -10.36 -5.32 -1.12
N MET A 116 -11.36 -5.18 -0.25
CA MET A 116 -11.24 -4.53 1.05
C MET A 116 -11.58 -5.50 2.17
N LYS A 117 -10.83 -5.41 3.26
CA LYS A 117 -11.10 -6.10 4.52
C LYS A 117 -12.15 -5.31 5.32
N GLY A 118 -13.24 -5.97 5.70
CA GLY A 118 -14.18 -5.47 6.72
C GLY A 118 -13.93 -6.12 8.09
N LEU A 119 -14.97 -6.57 8.77
CA LEU A 119 -14.90 -7.20 10.09
C LEU A 119 -14.50 -8.68 9.99
N ILE A 120 -13.27 -8.93 9.58
CA ILE A 120 -12.71 -10.28 9.43
C ILE A 120 -11.26 -10.28 9.89
N ASP A 121 -10.81 -11.42 10.44
CA ASP A 121 -9.39 -11.59 10.79
C ASP A 121 -8.52 -11.50 9.52
N THR A 122 -7.42 -10.74 9.63
CA THR A 122 -6.47 -10.57 8.53
C THR A 122 -5.90 -11.90 8.04
N ALA A 123 -5.65 -12.87 8.95
CA ALA A 123 -5.13 -14.18 8.57
C ALA A 123 -6.13 -14.99 7.73
N ILE A 124 -7.44 -14.90 8.03
CA ILE A 124 -8.50 -15.56 7.24
C ILE A 124 -8.53 -14.99 5.82
N LEU A 125 -8.56 -13.66 5.71
CA LEU A 125 -8.60 -13.01 4.39
C LEU A 125 -7.33 -13.28 3.59
N LEU A 126 -6.15 -13.16 4.19
CA LEU A 126 -4.87 -13.43 3.51
C LEU A 126 -4.74 -14.89 3.07
N LYS A 127 -5.26 -15.84 3.85
CA LYS A 127 -5.30 -17.25 3.44
C LYS A 127 -6.10 -17.43 2.15
N ALA A 128 -7.24 -16.76 2.02
CA ALA A 128 -8.04 -16.80 0.79
C ALA A 128 -7.34 -16.07 -0.38
N VAL A 129 -6.73 -14.90 -0.13
CA VAL A 129 -5.96 -14.14 -1.13
C VAL A 129 -4.79 -14.94 -1.68
N LEU A 130 -4.13 -15.72 -0.83
CA LEU A 130 -2.96 -16.53 -1.18
C LEU A 130 -3.32 -17.97 -1.62
N ASP A 131 -4.60 -18.31 -1.76
CA ASP A 131 -5.02 -19.62 -2.24
C ASP A 131 -4.50 -19.90 -3.66
N LYS A 132 -4.12 -21.16 -3.92
CA LYS A 132 -3.51 -21.58 -5.19
C LYS A 132 -4.49 -21.69 -6.34
N GLU A 133 -5.75 -22.02 -6.04
CA GLU A 133 -6.78 -22.31 -7.05
C GLU A 133 -7.56 -21.05 -7.44
N TYR A 134 -8.04 -20.30 -6.44
CA TYR A 134 -8.94 -19.15 -6.66
C TYR A 134 -8.37 -17.81 -6.19
N GLY A 135 -7.20 -17.81 -5.56
CA GLY A 135 -6.62 -16.63 -4.95
C GLY A 135 -6.15 -15.56 -5.94
N LEU A 136 -5.53 -14.53 -5.41
CA LEU A 136 -4.99 -13.39 -6.15
C LEU A 136 -3.46 -13.45 -6.30
N ARG A 137 -2.88 -14.65 -6.11
CA ARG A 137 -1.43 -14.83 -6.19
C ARG A 137 -0.89 -14.47 -7.56
N THR A 138 0.29 -13.87 -7.53
CA THR A 138 1.13 -13.61 -8.69
C THR A 138 2.53 -14.15 -8.41
N ASP A 139 3.48 -13.89 -9.28
CA ASP A 139 4.92 -14.12 -9.08
C ASP A 139 5.57 -13.09 -8.12
N ARG A 140 4.82 -12.05 -7.73
CA ARG A 140 5.31 -11.00 -6.81
C ARG A 140 5.05 -11.35 -5.35
N LEU A 141 5.95 -10.90 -4.48
CA LEU A 141 5.76 -10.94 -3.04
C LEU A 141 4.62 -9.99 -2.65
N LEU A 142 3.72 -10.44 -1.77
CA LEU A 142 2.72 -9.58 -1.16
C LEU A 142 3.40 -8.72 -0.08
N SER A 143 3.28 -7.40 -0.17
CA SER A 143 3.87 -6.47 0.79
C SER A 143 2.91 -5.34 1.12
N HIS A 144 3.11 -4.71 2.28
CA HIS A 144 2.30 -3.61 2.77
C HIS A 144 2.97 -2.27 2.45
N VAL A 145 2.22 -1.32 1.91
CA VAL A 145 2.66 0.07 1.72
C VAL A 145 1.66 0.99 2.38
N MET A 146 2.10 1.76 3.36
CA MET A 146 1.31 2.79 4.01
C MET A 146 1.76 4.17 3.53
N ILE A 147 0.79 5.08 3.33
CA ILE A 147 1.06 6.43 2.84
C ILE A 147 0.68 7.42 3.93
N TYR A 148 1.64 8.28 4.30
CA TYR A 148 1.47 9.29 5.33
C TYR A 148 1.56 10.69 4.74
N GLU A 149 0.68 11.59 5.20
CA GLU A 149 0.85 13.02 5.13
C GLU A 149 1.36 13.50 6.49
N VAL A 150 2.63 13.91 6.52
CA VAL A 150 3.29 14.34 7.77
C VAL A 150 3.31 15.86 7.82
N PRO A 151 2.84 16.49 8.92
CA PRO A 151 2.95 17.94 9.09
C PRO A 151 4.38 18.43 8.87
N HIS A 152 4.52 19.52 8.13
CA HIS A 152 5.81 20.14 7.79
C HIS A 152 6.73 19.35 6.86
N TYR A 153 6.31 18.18 6.38
CA TYR A 153 6.99 17.50 5.30
C TYR A 153 6.36 17.88 3.95
N HIS A 154 7.20 18.12 2.93
CA HIS A 154 6.74 18.75 1.69
C HIS A 154 6.05 17.82 0.70
N LYS A 155 6.00 16.52 0.99
CA LYS A 155 5.36 15.49 0.15
C LYS A 155 4.88 14.30 0.98
N LEU A 156 4.16 13.38 0.36
CA LEU A 156 3.74 12.13 1.00
C LEU A 156 4.95 11.23 1.26
N ILE A 157 4.90 10.51 2.38
CA ILE A 157 5.89 9.48 2.75
C ILE A 157 5.22 8.11 2.64
N TYR A 158 5.88 7.19 1.96
CA TYR A 158 5.48 5.80 1.85
C TYR A 158 6.33 4.97 2.81
N LEU A 159 5.70 4.18 3.68
CA LEU A 159 6.37 3.28 4.60
C LEU A 159 6.10 1.83 4.19
N THR A 160 7.13 1.01 4.13
CA THR A 160 7.07 -0.42 3.77
C THR A 160 8.20 -1.22 4.45
N ASP A 161 8.04 -2.45 4.93
CA ASP A 161 6.81 -3.17 5.18
C ASP A 161 6.53 -3.18 6.68
N GLY A 162 5.50 -2.48 7.10
CA GLY A 162 5.11 -2.40 8.51
C GLY A 162 3.90 -3.28 8.84
N GLY A 163 3.46 -4.18 7.94
CA GLY A 163 2.20 -4.87 8.16
C GLY A 163 2.10 -6.33 7.70
N MET A 164 3.03 -6.84 6.90
CA MET A 164 2.92 -8.19 6.32
C MET A 164 4.16 -9.05 6.51
N ASN A 165 5.35 -8.55 6.21
CA ASN A 165 6.57 -9.33 6.26
C ASN A 165 7.30 -9.05 7.58
N ILE A 166 7.31 -10.03 8.51
CA ILE A 166 7.78 -9.84 9.89
C ILE A 166 9.27 -9.52 9.92
N GLU A 167 10.09 -10.40 9.40
CA GLU A 167 11.54 -10.28 9.32
C GLU A 167 11.99 -10.69 7.91
N PRO A 168 11.81 -9.81 6.91
CA PRO A 168 12.06 -10.16 5.53
C PRO A 168 13.56 -10.42 5.29
N SER A 169 13.86 -11.48 4.56
CA SER A 169 15.19 -11.77 4.02
C SER A 169 15.64 -10.67 3.07
N PHE A 170 16.92 -10.66 2.69
CA PHE A 170 17.44 -9.70 1.72
C PHE A 170 16.67 -9.73 0.38
N ASP A 171 16.41 -10.92 -0.17
CA ASP A 171 15.68 -11.08 -1.44
C ASP A 171 14.22 -10.60 -1.32
N GLU A 172 13.59 -10.78 -0.16
CA GLU A 172 12.26 -10.25 0.12
C GLU A 172 12.29 -8.72 0.24
N LYS A 173 13.30 -8.13 0.89
CA LYS A 173 13.49 -6.67 0.93
C LYS A 173 13.66 -6.06 -0.46
N VAL A 174 14.34 -6.74 -1.39
CA VAL A 174 14.42 -6.32 -2.80
C VAL A 174 13.03 -6.24 -3.42
N LYS A 175 12.23 -7.30 -3.29
CA LYS A 175 10.85 -7.37 -3.83
C LYS A 175 9.90 -6.35 -3.18
N ILE A 176 10.03 -6.14 -1.87
CA ILE A 176 9.29 -5.12 -1.12
C ILE A 176 9.64 -3.72 -1.67
N THR A 177 10.91 -3.45 -1.91
CA THR A 177 11.38 -2.19 -2.49
C THR A 177 10.82 -1.97 -3.89
N GLU A 178 10.84 -2.99 -4.75
CA GLU A 178 10.23 -2.94 -6.10
C GLU A 178 8.74 -2.61 -6.04
N ASN A 179 7.98 -3.26 -5.15
CA ASN A 179 6.56 -3.01 -4.98
C ASN A 179 6.28 -1.56 -4.55
N ALA A 180 7.05 -1.04 -3.60
CA ALA A 180 6.89 0.32 -3.10
C ALA A 180 7.27 1.37 -4.15
N ILE A 181 8.32 1.14 -4.93
CA ILE A 181 8.71 2.00 -6.06
C ILE A 181 7.60 2.04 -7.11
N ASP A 182 7.01 0.90 -7.45
CA ASP A 182 5.90 0.84 -8.39
C ASP A 182 4.65 1.60 -7.88
N ALA A 183 4.33 1.45 -6.60
CA ALA A 183 3.24 2.19 -5.96
C ALA A 183 3.48 3.70 -5.99
N CYS A 184 4.68 4.14 -5.65
CA CYS A 184 5.08 5.54 -5.65
C CYS A 184 5.03 6.14 -7.07
N LYS A 185 5.54 5.42 -8.09
CA LYS A 185 5.44 5.82 -9.50
C LYS A 185 3.99 5.88 -10.01
N ALA A 186 3.13 4.98 -9.53
CA ALA A 186 1.71 4.98 -9.89
C ALA A 186 0.98 6.24 -9.41
N LEU A 187 1.47 6.89 -8.35
CA LEU A 187 0.96 8.15 -7.82
C LEU A 187 1.69 9.39 -8.37
N GLY A 188 2.46 9.24 -9.45
CA GLY A 188 3.01 10.34 -10.22
C GLY A 188 4.45 10.75 -9.89
N ASN A 189 5.14 10.06 -8.99
CA ASN A 189 6.54 10.32 -8.71
C ASN A 189 7.40 9.94 -9.92
N LYS A 190 8.07 10.93 -10.52
CA LYS A 190 8.96 10.72 -11.69
C LYS A 190 10.30 10.10 -11.30
N VAL A 191 10.83 10.51 -10.16
CA VAL A 191 12.01 9.93 -9.51
C VAL A 191 11.60 9.51 -8.11
N VAL A 192 11.99 8.31 -7.68
CA VAL A 192 11.60 7.74 -6.39
C VAL A 192 12.85 7.61 -5.52
N LYS A 193 12.82 8.24 -4.35
CA LYS A 193 13.91 8.26 -3.36
C LYS A 193 13.58 7.34 -2.19
N VAL A 194 14.39 6.31 -2.01
CA VAL A 194 14.20 5.26 -1.00
C VAL A 194 15.29 5.35 0.05
N ALA A 195 14.91 5.46 1.32
CA ALA A 195 15.81 5.30 2.44
C ALA A 195 15.67 3.87 3.01
N ALA A 196 16.72 3.07 2.93
CA ALA A 196 16.80 1.79 3.63
C ALA A 196 17.19 2.06 5.09
N ILE A 197 16.16 2.01 5.97
CA ILE A 197 16.26 2.44 7.37
C ILE A 197 17.07 1.44 8.20
N ALA A 198 17.98 1.99 8.99
CA ALA A 198 18.75 1.25 9.99
C ALA A 198 19.04 2.16 11.21
N ALA A 199 19.55 1.59 12.29
CA ALA A 199 19.84 2.34 13.51
C ALA A 199 21.05 3.29 13.38
N LYS A 200 21.87 3.14 12.33
CA LYS A 200 23.05 3.98 12.07
C LYS A 200 23.47 3.90 10.60
N GLU A 201 24.31 4.85 10.18
CA GLU A 201 24.75 5.01 8.78
C GLU A 201 25.98 4.15 8.44
N LYS A 202 26.66 3.59 9.43
CA LYS A 202 27.85 2.74 9.21
C LYS A 202 27.46 1.27 9.18
N VAL A 203 27.88 0.57 8.14
CA VAL A 203 27.75 -0.88 8.03
C VAL A 203 28.44 -1.59 9.19
N SER A 204 27.80 -2.61 9.73
CA SER A 204 28.34 -3.43 10.79
C SER A 204 27.77 -4.85 10.69
N GLU A 205 28.64 -5.84 10.61
CA GLU A 205 28.27 -7.26 10.61
C GLU A 205 27.49 -7.69 11.85
N LYS A 206 27.66 -6.95 12.98
CA LYS A 206 26.88 -7.15 14.20
C LYS A 206 25.44 -6.61 14.11
N MET A 207 25.11 -5.90 13.02
CA MET A 207 23.81 -5.30 12.74
C MET A 207 23.43 -5.63 11.29
N PRO A 208 22.89 -6.84 11.02
CA PRO A 208 22.58 -7.32 9.67
C PRO A 208 21.72 -6.35 8.85
N THR A 209 20.84 -5.59 9.50
CA THR A 209 20.00 -4.56 8.85
C THR A 209 20.84 -3.49 8.12
N THR A 210 22.01 -3.15 8.64
CA THR A 210 22.93 -2.19 7.99
C THR A 210 23.61 -2.79 6.76
N VAL A 211 23.87 -4.10 6.80
CA VAL A 211 24.45 -4.84 5.67
C VAL A 211 23.45 -4.94 4.53
N ASP A 212 22.21 -5.32 4.84
CA ASP A 212 21.13 -5.40 3.84
C ASP A 212 20.84 -4.05 3.19
N ALA A 213 20.78 -2.99 4.01
CA ALA A 213 20.54 -1.63 3.51
C ALA A 213 21.65 -1.18 2.54
N ARG A 214 22.92 -1.52 2.82
CA ARG A 214 24.05 -1.25 1.93
C ARG A 214 23.95 -2.03 0.64
N LYS A 215 23.61 -3.31 0.70
CA LYS A 215 23.42 -4.16 -0.49
C LYS A 215 22.29 -3.65 -1.38
N LEU A 216 21.20 -3.13 -0.81
CA LEU A 216 20.12 -2.51 -1.59
C LEU A 216 20.60 -1.27 -2.35
N GLN A 217 21.41 -0.43 -1.72
CA GLN A 217 22.05 0.70 -2.39
C GLN A 217 22.95 0.21 -3.55
N GLU A 218 23.78 -0.77 -3.34
CA GLU A 218 24.67 -1.35 -4.36
C GLU A 218 23.89 -1.94 -5.54
N LEU A 219 22.75 -2.61 -5.29
CA LEU A 219 21.83 -3.05 -6.35
C LEU A 219 21.25 -1.88 -7.15
N CYS A 220 20.92 -0.77 -6.48
CA CYS A 220 20.44 0.44 -7.14
C CYS A 220 21.53 1.04 -8.03
N GLU A 221 22.76 1.14 -7.55
CA GLU A 221 23.93 1.62 -8.30
C GLU A 221 24.21 0.75 -9.54
N GLN A 222 23.87 -0.56 -9.49
CA GLN A 222 23.93 -1.49 -10.62
C GLN A 222 22.73 -1.38 -11.57
N GLY A 223 21.76 -0.49 -11.28
CA GLY A 223 20.59 -0.25 -12.12
C GLY A 223 19.40 -1.18 -11.91
N HIS A 224 19.41 -2.03 -10.88
CA HIS A 224 18.36 -3.03 -10.63
C HIS A 224 16.95 -2.42 -10.52
N PHE A 225 16.80 -1.29 -9.83
CA PHE A 225 15.51 -0.62 -9.63
C PHE A 225 15.13 0.34 -10.77
N GLY A 226 15.97 0.39 -11.81
CA GLY A 226 15.78 1.25 -12.99
C GLY A 226 16.28 2.68 -12.81
N PRO A 227 16.31 3.47 -13.89
CA PRO A 227 17.02 4.76 -13.95
C PRO A 227 16.38 5.87 -13.10
N ASN A 228 15.13 5.70 -12.69
CA ASN A 228 14.36 6.70 -11.94
C ASN A 228 14.13 6.29 -10.48
N ALA A 229 15.02 5.48 -9.91
CA ALA A 229 15.03 5.14 -8.50
C ALA A 229 16.39 5.46 -7.91
N ILE A 230 16.41 6.04 -6.71
CA ILE A 230 17.58 6.29 -5.89
C ILE A 230 17.35 5.59 -4.57
N VAL A 231 18.16 4.58 -4.26
CA VAL A 231 18.10 3.84 -3.00
C VAL A 231 19.37 4.10 -2.24
N GLU A 232 19.26 4.65 -1.04
CA GLU A 232 20.39 4.89 -0.15
C GLU A 232 20.19 4.18 1.19
N GLY A 233 21.26 3.66 1.72
CA GLY A 233 21.30 2.98 3.02
C GLY A 233 22.68 2.43 3.39
N PRO A 234 22.88 2.19 4.68
CA PRO A 234 21.94 2.37 5.80
C PRO A 234 21.75 3.84 6.18
N LEU A 235 20.51 4.23 6.48
CA LEU A 235 20.14 5.56 6.93
C LEU A 235 19.37 5.51 8.26
N ALA A 236 19.73 6.36 9.21
CA ALA A 236 18.90 6.60 10.39
C ALA A 236 17.66 7.42 9.99
N LEU A 237 16.56 7.26 10.72
CA LEU A 237 15.28 7.90 10.37
C LEU A 237 15.38 9.44 10.34
N ASP A 238 16.09 10.03 11.32
CA ASP A 238 16.29 11.48 11.38
C ASP A 238 17.01 12.01 10.11
N LEU A 239 17.99 11.30 9.60
CA LEU A 239 18.66 11.66 8.36
C LEU A 239 17.75 11.48 7.14
N ALA A 240 16.93 10.44 7.11
CA ALA A 240 16.03 10.20 5.99
C ALA A 240 15.02 11.36 5.81
N ILE A 241 14.48 11.90 6.91
CA ILE A 241 13.38 12.87 6.89
C ILE A 241 13.79 14.33 7.09
N SER A 242 15.03 14.62 7.53
CA SER A 242 15.47 15.97 7.87
C SER A 242 16.75 16.40 7.16
N LYS A 243 16.66 17.47 6.36
CA LYS A 243 17.82 18.12 5.75
C LYS A 243 18.75 18.74 6.78
N ASP A 244 18.19 19.26 7.88
CA ASP A 244 18.96 19.89 8.95
C ASP A 244 19.78 18.84 9.71
N ALA A 245 19.18 17.66 10.00
CA ALA A 245 19.91 16.56 10.61
C ALA A 245 21.10 16.11 9.72
N ALA A 246 20.88 16.00 8.42
CA ALA A 246 21.94 15.67 7.46
C ALA A 246 23.03 16.74 7.42
N ALA A 247 22.67 18.03 7.45
CA ALA A 247 23.62 19.14 7.47
C ALA A 247 24.48 19.15 8.75
N ILE A 248 23.85 18.98 9.92
CA ILE A 248 24.55 18.91 11.23
C ILE A 248 25.56 17.76 11.24
N LYS A 249 25.17 16.57 10.77
CA LYS A 249 26.02 15.39 10.68
C LYS A 249 26.99 15.42 9.50
N LYS A 250 26.94 16.47 8.65
CA LYS A 250 27.72 16.61 7.40
C LYS A 250 27.57 15.40 6.50
N PHE A 251 26.37 14.81 6.48
CA PHE A 251 26.05 13.65 5.69
C PHE A 251 25.60 14.07 4.27
N LYS A 252 26.28 13.56 3.25
CA LYS A 252 25.95 13.85 1.85
C LYS A 252 25.04 12.75 1.32
N SER A 253 23.85 13.10 0.86
CA SER A 253 22.83 12.19 0.38
C SER A 253 21.87 12.90 -0.56
N GLU A 254 21.40 12.23 -1.59
CA GLU A 254 20.35 12.69 -2.48
C GLU A 254 18.95 12.37 -1.91
N VAL A 255 18.87 11.48 -0.91
CA VAL A 255 17.62 11.02 -0.28
C VAL A 255 17.31 11.79 0.99
N SER A 256 18.35 12.17 1.76
CA SER A 256 18.18 12.81 3.07
C SER A 256 17.33 14.09 3.03
N GLY A 257 16.25 14.09 3.84
CA GLY A 257 15.30 15.20 3.93
C GLY A 257 14.43 15.39 2.68
N ASP A 258 14.48 14.43 1.76
CA ASP A 258 13.67 14.41 0.54
C ASP A 258 13.26 12.97 0.17
N VAL A 259 13.08 12.11 1.17
CA VAL A 259 12.70 10.72 1.00
C VAL A 259 11.25 10.58 0.52
N ASP A 260 10.99 9.64 -0.38
CA ASP A 260 9.66 9.19 -0.74
C ASP A 260 9.29 7.92 0.03
N ILE A 261 10.19 6.93 0.08
CA ILE A 261 9.92 5.62 0.66
C ILE A 261 10.86 5.37 1.84
N LEU A 262 10.28 5.09 3.01
CA LEU A 262 10.96 4.52 4.16
C LEU A 262 10.83 2.99 4.08
N LEU A 263 11.91 2.32 3.70
CA LEU A 263 12.00 0.86 3.76
C LEU A 263 12.51 0.46 5.13
N VAL A 264 11.65 -0.15 5.93
CA VAL A 264 12.01 -0.58 7.28
C VAL A 264 12.58 -2.01 7.30
N PRO A 265 13.47 -2.33 8.24
CA PRO A 265 14.13 -3.64 8.29
C PRO A 265 13.23 -4.78 8.75
N THR A 266 12.27 -4.49 9.63
CA THR A 266 11.33 -5.45 10.24
C THR A 266 9.98 -4.80 10.47
N ILE A 267 8.95 -5.63 10.71
CA ILE A 267 7.58 -5.18 10.96
C ILE A 267 7.49 -4.33 12.25
N GLU A 268 8.28 -4.66 13.29
CA GLU A 268 8.28 -3.93 14.55
C GLU A 268 8.75 -2.49 14.36
N VAL A 269 9.79 -2.28 13.54
CA VAL A 269 10.26 -0.93 13.21
C VAL A 269 9.20 -0.17 12.43
N GLY A 270 8.54 -0.84 11.47
CA GLY A 270 7.47 -0.23 10.68
C GLY A 270 6.24 0.16 11.51
N ASN A 271 5.88 -0.65 12.50
CA ASN A 271 4.78 -0.32 13.42
C ASN A 271 5.16 0.75 14.46
N GLY A 272 6.46 0.93 14.73
CA GLY A 272 6.95 1.91 15.70
C GLY A 272 7.10 3.33 15.13
N ILE A 273 7.14 3.49 13.81
CA ILE A 273 7.19 4.77 13.08
C ILE A 273 5.79 5.27 12.82
#